data_61abb7f271349b3de6543d5dee283f61
#
_entry.id   61abb7f271349b3de6543d5dee283f61
#
_cell.length_a   1.000
_cell.length_b   1.000
_cell.length_c   1.000
_cell.angle_alpha   90.00
_cell.angle_beta   90.00
_cell.angle_gamma   90.00
#
_symmetry.space_group_name_H-M   'P 1'
#
loop_
_entity.id
_entity.type
_entity.pdbx_description
1 polymer ?
#
loop_
_entity_poly.entity_id
_entity_poly.type
_entity_poly.pdbx_seq_one_letter_code
_entity_poly.pdbx_strand_id
1 'polypeptide(L)'
;MKNIKNVIFDLGGVLVDLDIDRCTAAFRQLGMNRVADLINPCYPAEMIGRLERGDLSFHEACDAMRKLDGRYDVTDAQIAGAYGAFLAGVPVWKLRQVERLRGAGIRTYVLSNNNPASMKVIRGEFTADGHTMDDYFDKVYLSYELRELKPSEAIFRKVIADSGIVPAQTLFIDDGRKNVEAAQALGFAVYMPAPGEDFGHLFEEITATK
;
A
#
# COMPACT_ATOMS: atom_id res chain seq x y z
N MET A 1 -22.58 3.16 -7.71
CA MET A 1 -21.63 2.55 -8.68
C MET A 1 -22.21 1.27 -9.25
N LYS A 2 -22.69 1.30 -10.51
CA LYS A 2 -23.37 0.13 -11.10
C LYS A 2 -22.38 -0.86 -11.70
N ASN A 3 -22.59 -2.15 -11.45
CA ASN A 3 -21.87 -3.27 -12.08
C ASN A 3 -20.39 -3.46 -11.67
N ILE A 4 -20.01 -3.08 -10.45
CA ILE A 4 -18.69 -3.39 -9.90
C ILE A 4 -18.61 -4.88 -9.52
N LYS A 5 -17.58 -5.56 -9.98
CA LYS A 5 -17.30 -6.98 -9.71
C LYS A 5 -15.99 -7.18 -8.96
N ASN A 6 -15.12 -6.17 -8.98
CA ASN A 6 -13.81 -6.23 -8.36
C ASN A 6 -13.52 -4.94 -7.61
N VAL A 7 -12.78 -5.04 -6.51
CA VAL A 7 -12.22 -3.89 -5.79
C VAL A 7 -10.73 -4.12 -5.63
N ILE A 8 -9.93 -3.11 -6.00
CA ILE A 8 -8.49 -3.07 -5.75
C ILE A 8 -8.25 -2.01 -4.70
N PHE A 9 -7.56 -2.38 -3.63
CA PHE A 9 -7.16 -1.48 -2.54
C PHE A 9 -5.68 -1.17 -2.60
N ASP A 10 -5.30 0.08 -2.35
CA ASP A 10 -3.98 0.35 -1.80
C ASP A 10 -3.90 -0.15 -0.34
N LEU A 11 -2.67 -0.27 0.18
CA LEU A 11 -2.43 -0.58 1.58
C LEU A 11 -2.29 0.68 2.42
N GLY A 12 -1.20 1.41 2.26
CA GLY A 12 -0.91 2.60 3.06
C GLY A 12 -1.93 3.70 2.85
N GLY A 13 -2.43 4.32 3.93
CA GLY A 13 -3.45 5.37 3.85
C GLY A 13 -4.86 4.89 3.49
N VAL A 14 -5.01 3.64 3.04
CA VAL A 14 -6.30 3.02 2.71
C VAL A 14 -6.64 1.92 3.72
N LEU A 15 -6.00 0.77 3.63
CA LEU A 15 -6.23 -0.35 4.57
C LEU A 15 -5.36 -0.25 5.83
N VAL A 16 -4.10 0.17 5.66
CA VAL A 16 -3.12 0.32 6.74
C VAL A 16 -3.06 1.79 7.14
N ASP A 17 -3.30 2.08 8.41
CA ASP A 17 -3.12 3.43 8.93
C ASP A 17 -1.62 3.76 9.03
N LEU A 18 -1.27 5.00 8.73
CA LEU A 18 0.10 5.48 8.66
C LEU A 18 0.37 6.55 9.72
N ASP A 19 1.55 6.50 10.34
CA ASP A 19 2.04 7.48 11.30
C ASP A 19 3.42 8.01 10.87
N ILE A 20 3.39 9.07 10.07
CA ILE A 20 4.59 9.72 9.53
C ILE A 20 5.44 10.30 10.66
N ASP A 21 4.80 10.90 11.65
CA ASP A 21 5.49 11.57 12.75
C ASP A 21 6.28 10.55 13.59
N ARG A 22 5.69 9.39 13.85
CA ARG A 22 6.35 8.31 14.56
C ARG A 22 7.55 7.76 13.78
N CYS A 23 7.43 7.59 12.47
CA CYS A 23 8.52 7.17 11.61
C CYS A 23 9.66 8.19 11.59
N THR A 24 9.36 9.45 11.34
CA THR A 24 10.37 10.53 11.31
C THR A 24 11.05 10.70 12.66
N ALA A 25 10.30 10.62 13.77
CA ALA A 25 10.86 10.65 15.11
C ALA A 25 11.81 9.48 15.37
N ALA A 26 11.46 8.26 14.92
CA ALA A 26 12.31 7.08 15.06
C ALA A 26 13.63 7.23 14.30
N PHE A 27 13.62 7.74 13.06
CA PHE A 27 14.85 8.04 12.33
C PHE A 27 15.69 9.13 13.01
N ARG A 28 15.08 10.19 13.54
CA ARG A 28 15.79 11.24 14.29
C ARG A 28 16.44 10.69 15.57
N GLN A 29 15.79 9.77 16.27
CA GLN A 29 16.39 9.08 17.44
C GLN A 29 17.63 8.27 17.07
N LEU A 30 17.70 7.72 15.86
CA LEU A 30 18.90 7.07 15.32
C LEU A 30 19.96 8.08 14.86
N GLY A 31 19.71 9.38 14.92
CA GLY A 31 20.55 10.44 14.37
C GLY A 31 20.56 10.50 12.85
N MET A 32 19.53 9.91 12.19
CA MET A 32 19.37 9.89 10.74
C MET A 32 18.40 10.99 10.29
N ASN A 33 18.80 12.25 10.50
CA ASN A 33 17.95 13.41 10.31
C ASN A 33 17.60 13.66 8.84
N ARG A 34 18.57 13.47 7.93
CA ARG A 34 18.34 13.66 6.48
C ARG A 34 17.39 12.60 5.92
N VAL A 35 17.53 11.36 6.40
CA VAL A 35 16.55 10.30 6.05
C VAL A 35 15.18 10.68 6.56
N ALA A 36 15.04 11.13 7.82
CA ALA A 36 13.76 11.57 8.37
C ALA A 36 13.09 12.65 7.52
N ASP A 37 13.87 13.62 7.01
CA ASP A 37 13.36 14.70 6.18
C ASP A 37 12.95 14.24 4.75
N LEU A 38 13.39 13.05 4.33
CA LEU A 38 13.02 12.45 3.04
C LEU A 38 11.77 11.53 3.12
N ILE A 39 11.30 11.23 4.35
CA ILE A 39 10.10 10.40 4.50
C ILE A 39 8.88 11.15 4.00
N ASN A 40 8.33 10.67 2.89
CA ASN A 40 7.11 11.21 2.30
C ASN A 40 6.28 10.07 1.70
N PRO A 41 5.04 9.83 2.18
CA PRO A 41 4.23 8.72 1.71
C PRO A 41 3.76 8.87 0.26
N CYS A 42 3.56 10.12 -0.19
CA CYS A 42 3.01 10.38 -1.52
C CYS A 42 4.09 10.52 -2.61
N TYR A 43 5.29 10.95 -2.22
CA TYR A 43 6.40 11.22 -3.14
C TYR A 43 7.72 10.75 -2.52
N PRO A 44 7.97 9.44 -2.52
CA PRO A 44 9.18 8.89 -1.92
C PRO A 44 10.44 9.44 -2.62
N ALA A 45 11.49 9.70 -1.85
CA ALA A 45 12.80 10.01 -2.40
C ALA A 45 13.24 8.93 -3.39
N GLU A 46 14.10 9.27 -4.36
CA GLU A 46 14.57 8.33 -5.40
C GLU A 46 15.04 6.98 -4.83
N MET A 47 15.74 7.00 -3.71
CA MET A 47 16.22 5.81 -3.02
C MET A 47 15.05 4.90 -2.56
N ILE A 48 14.03 5.49 -1.95
CA ILE A 48 12.82 4.76 -1.51
C ILE A 48 12.08 4.22 -2.74
N GLY A 49 11.90 5.04 -3.78
CA GLY A 49 11.28 4.60 -5.02
C GLY A 49 12.01 3.44 -5.70
N ARG A 50 13.34 3.42 -5.66
CA ARG A 50 14.15 2.28 -6.16
C ARG A 50 13.97 1.02 -5.31
N LEU A 51 13.88 1.15 -3.99
CA LEU A 51 13.57 0.04 -3.08
C LEU A 51 12.16 -0.51 -3.37
N GLU A 52 11.16 0.35 -3.49
CA GLU A 52 9.77 -0.03 -3.76
C GLU A 52 9.57 -0.59 -5.18
N ARG A 53 10.44 -0.24 -6.14
CA ARG A 53 10.47 -0.89 -7.46
C ARG A 53 11.24 -2.21 -7.46
N GLY A 54 11.96 -2.51 -6.38
CA GLY A 54 12.80 -3.69 -6.26
C GLY A 54 14.15 -3.57 -6.98
N ASP A 55 14.56 -2.34 -7.38
CA ASP A 55 15.87 -2.08 -7.98
C ASP A 55 17.01 -2.12 -6.95
N LEU A 56 16.65 -1.98 -5.67
CA LEU A 56 17.55 -2.12 -4.52
C LEU A 56 17.02 -3.21 -3.59
N SER A 57 17.90 -3.99 -3.01
CA SER A 57 17.61 -4.77 -1.83
C SER A 57 17.42 -3.84 -0.62
N PHE A 58 16.77 -4.33 0.43
CA PHE A 58 16.62 -3.55 1.67
C PHE A 58 17.99 -3.20 2.29
N HIS A 59 18.97 -4.09 2.23
CA HIS A 59 20.34 -3.84 2.70
C HIS A 59 21.00 -2.69 1.94
N GLU A 60 20.95 -2.69 0.60
CA GLU A 60 21.50 -1.60 -0.23
C GLU A 60 20.80 -0.26 0.05
N ALA A 61 19.48 -0.28 0.31
CA ALA A 61 18.77 0.92 0.72
C ALA A 61 19.23 1.40 2.11
N CYS A 62 19.48 0.50 3.07
CA CYS A 62 20.04 0.83 4.38
C CYS A 62 21.44 1.43 4.26
N ASP A 63 22.29 0.91 3.37
CA ASP A 63 23.61 1.47 3.11
C ASP A 63 23.52 2.89 2.53
N ALA A 64 22.59 3.13 1.60
CA ALA A 64 22.37 4.46 1.06
C ALA A 64 21.86 5.44 2.14
N MET A 65 20.98 5.00 3.04
CA MET A 65 20.49 5.79 4.18
C MET A 65 21.64 6.12 5.14
N ARG A 66 22.48 5.13 5.51
CA ARG A 66 23.67 5.34 6.35
C ARG A 66 24.63 6.35 5.74
N LYS A 67 24.91 6.22 4.45
CA LYS A 67 25.78 7.13 3.72
C LYS A 67 25.25 8.56 3.70
N LEU A 68 23.92 8.72 3.55
CA LEU A 68 23.28 10.03 3.52
C LEU A 68 23.50 10.81 4.83
N ASP A 69 23.37 10.14 5.97
CA ASP A 69 23.49 10.76 7.30
C ASP A 69 24.88 10.58 7.96
N GLY A 70 25.81 9.80 7.34
CA GLY A 70 27.11 9.46 7.92
C GLY A 70 27.00 8.53 9.14
N ARG A 71 25.90 7.79 9.27
CA ARG A 71 25.58 6.93 10.44
C ARG A 71 25.83 5.45 10.13
N TYR A 72 27.09 5.11 9.92
CA TYR A 72 27.54 3.73 9.59
C TYR A 72 27.43 2.75 10.78
N ASP A 73 27.18 3.25 11.97
CA ASP A 73 26.96 2.50 13.22
C ASP A 73 25.53 1.95 13.34
N VAL A 74 24.56 2.47 12.56
CA VAL A 74 23.18 2.04 12.62
C VAL A 74 22.97 0.77 11.81
N THR A 75 22.39 -0.26 12.42
CA THR A 75 22.14 -1.56 11.79
C THR A 75 20.90 -1.55 10.89
N ASP A 76 20.80 -2.52 9.97
CA ASP A 76 19.61 -2.74 9.14
C ASP A 76 18.36 -2.97 9.99
N ALA A 77 18.50 -3.68 11.12
CA ALA A 77 17.39 -3.95 12.02
C ALA A 77 16.84 -2.67 12.67
N GLN A 78 17.72 -1.73 13.04
CA GLN A 78 17.32 -0.44 13.58
C GLN A 78 16.63 0.41 12.51
N ILE A 79 17.15 0.43 11.29
CA ILE A 79 16.52 1.12 10.15
C ILE A 79 15.15 0.50 9.83
N ALA A 80 15.07 -0.84 9.80
CA ALA A 80 13.79 -1.54 9.60
C ALA A 80 12.76 -1.21 10.69
N GLY A 81 13.20 -1.12 11.95
CA GLY A 81 12.35 -0.71 13.06
C GLY A 81 11.85 0.72 12.94
N ALA A 82 12.74 1.66 12.57
CA ALA A 82 12.37 3.06 12.35
C ALA A 82 11.42 3.21 11.16
N TYR A 83 11.67 2.49 10.07
CA TYR A 83 10.78 2.47 8.89
C TYR A 83 9.44 1.79 9.21
N GLY A 84 9.46 0.70 9.98
CA GLY A 84 8.25 0.01 10.45
C GLY A 84 7.38 0.85 11.38
N ALA A 85 7.94 1.85 12.06
CA ALA A 85 7.19 2.80 12.87
C ALA A 85 6.19 3.67 12.06
N PHE A 86 6.34 3.68 10.74
CA PHE A 86 5.38 4.27 9.80
C PHE A 86 4.01 3.59 9.81
N LEU A 87 3.96 2.30 10.17
CA LEU A 87 2.74 1.50 10.17
C LEU A 87 2.02 1.66 11.51
N ALA A 88 0.79 2.16 11.50
CA ALA A 88 -0.04 2.33 12.68
C ALA A 88 -1.06 1.20 12.88
N GLY A 89 -1.01 0.16 12.01
CA GLY A 89 -1.85 -1.03 12.09
C GLY A 89 -2.97 -1.06 11.05
N VAL A 90 -3.72 -2.16 11.06
CA VAL A 90 -4.90 -2.37 10.19
C VAL A 90 -6.14 -2.37 11.06
N PRO A 91 -7.01 -1.35 10.99
CA PRO A 91 -8.24 -1.32 11.76
C PRO A 91 -9.16 -2.49 11.39
N VAL A 92 -9.65 -3.21 12.39
CA VAL A 92 -10.51 -4.41 12.20
C VAL A 92 -11.76 -4.08 11.37
N TRP A 93 -12.32 -2.88 11.52
CA TRP A 93 -13.50 -2.50 10.74
C TRP A 93 -13.23 -2.48 9.22
N LYS A 94 -12.01 -2.12 8.78
CA LYS A 94 -11.62 -2.18 7.37
C LYS A 94 -11.58 -3.62 6.86
N LEU A 95 -11.06 -4.54 7.66
CA LEU A 95 -11.07 -5.97 7.34
C LEU A 95 -12.50 -6.51 7.21
N ARG A 96 -13.40 -6.12 8.13
CA ARG A 96 -14.83 -6.47 8.04
C ARG A 96 -15.49 -5.95 6.76
N GLN A 97 -15.09 -4.79 6.26
CA GLN A 97 -15.60 -4.28 4.98
C GLN A 97 -15.12 -5.15 3.79
N VAL A 98 -13.86 -5.59 3.81
CA VAL A 98 -13.34 -6.52 2.78
C VAL A 98 -14.11 -7.86 2.82
N GLU A 99 -14.34 -8.42 4.02
CA GLU A 99 -15.13 -9.65 4.19
C GLU A 99 -16.56 -9.51 3.63
N ARG A 100 -17.22 -8.38 3.89
CA ARG A 100 -18.56 -8.10 3.36
C ARG A 100 -18.58 -8.08 1.83
N LEU A 101 -17.59 -7.45 1.19
CA LEU A 101 -17.45 -7.48 -0.26
C LEU A 101 -17.31 -8.90 -0.80
N ARG A 102 -16.41 -9.70 -0.20
CA ARG A 102 -16.18 -11.10 -0.58
C ARG A 102 -17.44 -11.94 -0.39
N GLY A 103 -18.16 -11.76 0.74
CA GLY A 103 -19.44 -12.42 1.00
C GLY A 103 -20.53 -12.07 -0.02
N ALA A 104 -20.46 -10.89 -0.63
CA ALA A 104 -21.32 -10.48 -1.73
C ALA A 104 -20.82 -10.95 -3.12
N GLY A 105 -19.76 -11.77 -3.18
CA GLY A 105 -19.19 -12.29 -4.42
C GLY A 105 -18.42 -11.24 -5.24
N ILE A 106 -17.88 -10.21 -4.58
CA ILE A 106 -16.95 -9.23 -5.17
C ILE A 106 -15.53 -9.77 -4.97
N ARG A 107 -14.72 -9.81 -6.03
CA ARG A 107 -13.30 -10.15 -5.92
C ARG A 107 -12.52 -8.96 -5.36
N THR A 108 -11.61 -9.24 -4.46
CA THR A 108 -10.83 -8.21 -3.75
C THR A 108 -9.33 -8.41 -4.03
N TYR A 109 -8.65 -7.31 -4.28
CA TYR A 109 -7.23 -7.29 -4.63
C TYR A 109 -6.52 -6.19 -3.86
N VAL A 110 -5.21 -6.33 -3.74
CA VAL A 110 -4.31 -5.26 -3.31
C VAL A 110 -3.40 -4.85 -4.47
N LEU A 111 -3.14 -3.54 -4.62
CA LEU A 111 -2.08 -2.99 -5.46
C LEU A 111 -1.34 -1.89 -4.70
N SER A 112 -0.14 -2.17 -4.21
CA SER A 112 0.60 -1.26 -3.34
C SER A 112 2.03 -1.03 -3.80
N ASN A 113 2.47 0.24 -3.74
CA ASN A 113 3.88 0.59 -3.75
C ASN A 113 4.43 0.25 -2.37
N ASN A 114 5.34 -0.72 -2.31
CA ASN A 114 5.82 -1.23 -1.03
C ASN A 114 7.20 -1.90 -1.18
N ASN A 115 7.73 -2.41 -0.07
CA ASN A 115 9.01 -3.11 -0.03
C ASN A 115 8.94 -4.36 0.87
N PRO A 116 9.88 -5.32 0.73
CA PRO A 116 9.84 -6.56 1.49
C PRO A 116 9.85 -6.40 3.01
N ALA A 117 10.55 -5.37 3.53
CA ALA A 117 10.65 -5.14 4.97
C ALA A 117 9.31 -4.69 5.56
N SER A 118 8.66 -3.71 4.94
CA SER A 118 7.32 -3.25 5.34
C SER A 118 6.27 -4.36 5.18
N MET A 119 6.30 -5.11 4.07
CA MET A 119 5.34 -6.19 3.84
C MET A 119 5.44 -7.32 4.87
N LYS A 120 6.64 -7.59 5.41
CA LYS A 120 6.80 -8.54 6.51
C LYS A 120 6.02 -8.11 7.76
N VAL A 121 5.99 -6.82 8.07
CA VAL A 121 5.22 -6.28 9.20
C VAL A 121 3.74 -6.25 8.86
N ILE A 122 3.37 -5.68 7.71
CA ILE A 122 1.98 -5.52 7.27
C ILE A 122 1.23 -6.86 7.26
N ARG A 123 1.83 -7.94 6.74
CA ARG A 123 1.19 -9.26 6.74
C ARG A 123 0.82 -9.75 8.14
N GLY A 124 1.61 -9.38 9.15
CA GLY A 124 1.34 -9.71 10.55
C GLY A 124 0.15 -8.97 11.17
N GLU A 125 -0.35 -7.90 10.53
CA GLU A 125 -1.50 -7.12 11.01
C GLU A 125 -2.85 -7.69 10.50
N PHE A 126 -2.83 -8.57 9.49
CA PHE A 126 -4.04 -9.19 8.92
C PHE A 126 -4.42 -10.49 9.66
N THR A 127 -4.62 -10.39 10.98
CA THR A 127 -4.79 -11.57 11.85
C THR A 127 -6.15 -11.63 12.55
N ALA A 128 -7.10 -10.77 12.20
CA ALA A 128 -8.42 -10.81 12.82
C ALA A 128 -9.08 -12.18 12.62
N ASP A 129 -9.64 -12.73 13.69
CA ASP A 129 -10.32 -14.04 13.73
C ASP A 129 -9.46 -15.24 13.25
N GLY A 130 -8.13 -15.11 13.31
CA GLY A 130 -7.21 -16.16 12.86
C GLY A 130 -6.98 -16.22 11.36
N HIS A 131 -7.45 -15.22 10.63
CA HIS A 131 -7.19 -15.05 9.20
C HIS A 131 -5.77 -14.60 8.91
N THR A 132 -5.38 -14.73 7.65
CA THR A 132 -4.16 -14.17 7.07
C THR A 132 -4.52 -13.19 5.95
N MET A 133 -3.56 -12.41 5.47
CA MET A 133 -3.80 -11.50 4.34
C MET A 133 -4.37 -12.21 3.10
N ASP A 134 -3.97 -13.46 2.87
CA ASP A 134 -4.41 -14.24 1.71
C ASP A 134 -5.88 -14.71 1.83
N ASP A 135 -6.47 -14.66 3.03
CA ASP A 135 -7.91 -14.93 3.23
C ASP A 135 -8.79 -13.75 2.85
N TYR A 136 -8.23 -12.52 2.89
CA TYR A 136 -8.96 -11.30 2.54
C TYR A 136 -8.91 -10.95 1.05
N PHE A 137 -7.87 -11.39 0.32
CA PHE A 137 -7.65 -10.96 -1.06
C PHE A 137 -7.43 -12.14 -1.99
N ASP A 138 -8.02 -12.04 -3.19
CA ASP A 138 -7.81 -13.02 -4.26
C ASP A 138 -6.37 -12.96 -4.77
N LYS A 139 -5.77 -11.76 -4.76
CA LYS A 139 -4.34 -11.57 -5.03
C LYS A 139 -3.81 -10.25 -4.48
N VAL A 140 -2.57 -10.27 -4.05
CA VAL A 140 -1.80 -9.12 -3.58
C VAL A 140 -0.73 -8.80 -4.61
N TYR A 141 -0.78 -7.61 -5.19
CA TYR A 141 0.19 -7.11 -6.16
C TYR A 141 1.09 -6.07 -5.48
N LEU A 142 2.38 -6.33 -5.52
CA LEU A 142 3.40 -5.51 -4.86
C LEU A 142 4.36 -4.96 -5.90
N SER A 143 4.64 -3.67 -5.84
CA SER A 143 5.46 -2.96 -6.82
C SER A 143 6.83 -3.59 -7.02
N TYR A 144 7.51 -4.00 -5.93
CA TYR A 144 8.84 -4.60 -5.99
C TYR A 144 8.85 -5.98 -6.67
N GLU A 145 7.72 -6.72 -6.65
CA GLU A 145 7.56 -7.99 -7.36
C GLU A 145 7.25 -7.74 -8.85
N LEU A 146 6.41 -6.73 -9.11
CA LEU A 146 6.02 -6.32 -10.46
C LEU A 146 7.12 -5.52 -11.18
N ARG A 147 8.14 -5.01 -10.47
CA ARG A 147 9.17 -4.12 -11.00
C ARG A 147 8.60 -2.85 -11.64
N GLU A 148 7.52 -2.35 -11.10
CA GLU A 148 6.81 -1.14 -11.54
C GLU A 148 6.19 -0.44 -10.36
N LEU A 149 6.07 0.89 -10.42
CA LEU A 149 5.43 1.71 -9.41
C LEU A 149 4.15 2.35 -9.93
N LYS A 150 3.11 2.46 -9.10
CA LYS A 150 2.06 3.45 -9.31
C LYS A 150 2.72 4.85 -9.30
N PRO A 151 2.33 5.79 -10.15
CA PRO A 151 1.20 5.80 -11.07
C PRO A 151 1.52 5.31 -12.49
N SER A 152 2.61 4.55 -12.74
CA SER A 152 2.91 4.05 -14.09
C SER A 152 1.74 3.23 -14.65
N GLU A 153 1.35 3.52 -15.89
CA GLU A 153 0.33 2.73 -16.60
C GLU A 153 0.71 1.24 -16.67
N ALA A 154 2.00 0.95 -16.75
CA ALA A 154 2.52 -0.41 -16.86
C ALA A 154 2.13 -1.30 -15.69
N ILE A 155 2.11 -0.78 -14.44
CA ILE A 155 1.72 -1.59 -13.28
C ILE A 155 0.25 -1.99 -13.35
N PHE A 156 -0.64 -1.09 -13.76
CA PHE A 156 -2.07 -1.39 -13.92
C PHE A 156 -2.30 -2.39 -15.04
N ARG A 157 -1.58 -2.27 -16.17
CA ARG A 157 -1.67 -3.24 -17.27
C ARG A 157 -1.19 -4.63 -16.86
N LYS A 158 -0.15 -4.74 -16.04
CA LYS A 158 0.29 -6.03 -15.46
C LYS A 158 -0.81 -6.65 -14.59
N VAL A 159 -1.46 -5.86 -13.74
CA VAL A 159 -2.58 -6.32 -12.90
C VAL A 159 -3.76 -6.79 -13.77
N ILE A 160 -4.15 -6.01 -14.77
CA ILE A 160 -5.24 -6.37 -15.68
C ILE A 160 -4.95 -7.69 -16.40
N ALA A 161 -3.74 -7.82 -16.95
CA ALA A 161 -3.34 -9.01 -17.72
C ALA A 161 -3.31 -10.28 -16.86
N ASP A 162 -2.86 -10.18 -15.61
CA ASP A 162 -2.72 -11.31 -14.71
C ASP A 162 -4.06 -11.72 -14.06
N SER A 163 -4.86 -10.73 -13.61
CA SER A 163 -6.13 -11.01 -12.91
C SER A 163 -7.32 -11.23 -13.83
N GLY A 164 -7.23 -10.80 -15.09
CA GLY A 164 -8.35 -10.81 -16.04
C GLY A 164 -9.48 -9.85 -15.65
N ILE A 165 -9.24 -8.86 -14.79
CA ILE A 165 -10.25 -7.87 -14.44
C ILE A 165 -10.57 -6.96 -15.61
N VAL A 166 -11.80 -6.45 -15.62
CA VAL A 166 -12.25 -5.43 -16.59
C VAL A 166 -12.26 -4.09 -15.86
N PRO A 167 -11.46 -3.09 -16.30
CA PRO A 167 -11.39 -1.78 -15.61
C PRO A 167 -12.74 -1.15 -15.32
N ALA A 168 -13.66 -1.10 -16.29
CA ALA A 168 -15.00 -0.55 -16.13
C ALA A 168 -15.90 -1.30 -15.10
N GLN A 169 -15.47 -2.48 -14.64
CA GLN A 169 -16.14 -3.28 -13.60
C GLN A 169 -15.30 -3.37 -12.32
N THR A 170 -14.31 -2.52 -12.18
CA THR A 170 -13.35 -2.54 -11.07
C THR A 170 -13.26 -1.18 -10.42
N LEU A 171 -13.45 -1.14 -9.10
CA LEU A 171 -13.20 0.04 -8.28
C LEU A 171 -11.76 -0.01 -7.76
N PHE A 172 -11.00 1.05 -7.97
CA PHE A 172 -9.67 1.25 -7.41
C PHE A 172 -9.73 2.31 -6.30
N ILE A 173 -9.26 1.97 -5.11
CA ILE A 173 -9.26 2.83 -3.93
C ILE A 173 -7.81 3.11 -3.53
N ASP A 174 -7.40 4.39 -3.57
CA ASP A 174 -6.03 4.81 -3.34
C ASP A 174 -6.03 6.27 -2.85
N ASP A 175 -5.21 6.62 -1.87
CA ASP A 175 -5.09 7.97 -1.31
C ASP A 175 -4.19 8.90 -2.14
N GLY A 176 -3.43 8.35 -3.08
CA GLY A 176 -2.53 9.07 -3.98
C GLY A 176 -3.26 9.63 -5.21
N ARG A 177 -3.43 10.96 -5.30
CA ARG A 177 -4.11 11.61 -6.43
C ARG A 177 -3.62 11.13 -7.80
N LYS A 178 -2.29 11.05 -8.01
CA LYS A 178 -1.71 10.62 -9.29
C LYS A 178 -2.05 9.16 -9.62
N ASN A 179 -2.14 8.30 -8.62
CA ASN A 179 -2.51 6.90 -8.79
C ASN A 179 -3.97 6.77 -9.24
N VAL A 180 -4.86 7.54 -8.60
CA VAL A 180 -6.28 7.63 -8.93
C VAL A 180 -6.48 8.14 -10.36
N GLU A 181 -5.79 9.23 -10.74
CA GLU A 181 -5.85 9.79 -12.09
C GLU A 181 -5.37 8.80 -13.16
N ALA A 182 -4.27 8.07 -12.89
CA ALA A 182 -3.75 7.05 -13.81
C ALA A 182 -4.72 5.88 -13.98
N ALA A 183 -5.32 5.38 -12.89
CA ALA A 183 -6.32 4.33 -12.95
C ALA A 183 -7.58 4.79 -13.70
N GLN A 184 -8.05 6.01 -13.43
CA GLN A 184 -9.21 6.59 -14.12
C GLN A 184 -8.98 6.70 -15.63
N ALA A 185 -7.78 7.09 -16.05
CA ALA A 185 -7.42 7.17 -17.47
C ALA A 185 -7.47 5.81 -18.17
N LEU A 186 -7.33 4.71 -17.44
CA LEU A 186 -7.46 3.32 -17.90
C LEU A 186 -8.89 2.77 -17.82
N GLY A 187 -9.84 3.60 -17.39
CA GLY A 187 -11.27 3.24 -17.33
C GLY A 187 -11.71 2.57 -16.04
N PHE A 188 -10.89 2.58 -14.98
CA PHE A 188 -11.33 2.14 -13.66
C PHE A 188 -12.35 3.13 -13.07
N ALA A 189 -13.33 2.61 -12.32
CA ALA A 189 -13.98 3.44 -11.30
C ALA A 189 -12.96 3.70 -10.20
N VAL A 190 -12.93 4.92 -9.65
CA VAL A 190 -11.91 5.29 -8.67
C VAL A 190 -12.52 5.96 -7.46
N TYR A 191 -11.87 5.82 -6.32
CA TYR A 191 -12.18 6.55 -5.10
C TYR A 191 -10.89 6.94 -4.37
N MET A 192 -10.82 8.17 -3.91
CA MET A 192 -9.70 8.69 -3.13
C MET A 192 -10.22 9.05 -1.74
N PRO A 193 -10.02 8.20 -0.73
CA PRO A 193 -10.46 8.49 0.62
C PRO A 193 -9.66 9.63 1.25
N ALA A 194 -10.31 10.39 2.12
CA ALA A 194 -9.61 11.28 3.02
C ALA A 194 -8.90 10.47 4.13
N PRO A 195 -7.84 11.02 4.76
CA PRO A 195 -7.18 10.35 5.86
C PRO A 195 -8.16 9.95 6.98
N GLY A 196 -8.18 8.65 7.33
CA GLY A 196 -9.07 8.11 8.37
C GLY A 196 -10.55 8.01 8.00
N GLU A 197 -10.91 8.24 6.75
CA GLU A 197 -12.31 8.14 6.29
C GLU A 197 -12.82 6.71 6.33
N ASP A 198 -14.07 6.54 6.81
CA ASP A 198 -14.85 5.32 6.60
C ASP A 198 -15.53 5.37 5.23
N PHE A 199 -14.96 4.66 4.28
CA PHE A 199 -15.49 4.52 2.93
C PHE A 199 -16.44 3.33 2.74
N GLY A 200 -16.95 2.74 3.83
CA GLY A 200 -17.87 1.59 3.80
C GLY A 200 -19.18 1.86 3.05
N HIS A 201 -19.63 3.13 2.99
CA HIS A 201 -20.79 3.54 2.20
C HIS A 201 -20.69 3.14 0.72
N LEU A 202 -19.45 3.12 0.14
CA LEU A 202 -19.25 2.69 -1.25
C LEU A 202 -19.64 1.23 -1.45
N PHE A 203 -19.42 0.41 -0.43
CA PHE A 203 -19.68 -1.04 -0.51
C PHE A 203 -21.15 -1.35 -0.35
N GLU A 204 -21.90 -0.53 0.38
CA GLU A 204 -23.36 -0.62 0.44
C GLU A 204 -23.98 -0.38 -0.95
N GLU A 205 -23.51 0.63 -1.69
CA GLU A 205 -23.97 0.88 -3.06
C GLU A 205 -23.63 -0.29 -4.01
N ILE A 206 -22.42 -0.87 -3.88
CA ILE A 206 -21.94 -1.96 -4.74
C ILE A 206 -22.74 -3.24 -4.46
N THR A 207 -23.02 -3.54 -3.20
CA THR A 207 -23.69 -4.78 -2.79
C THR A 207 -25.22 -4.71 -2.93
N ALA A 208 -25.82 -3.53 -2.80
CA ALA A 208 -27.28 -3.34 -2.99
C ALA A 208 -27.74 -3.52 -4.44
N THR A 209 -26.81 -3.53 -5.40
CA THR A 209 -27.13 -3.63 -6.84
C THR A 209 -27.13 -5.09 -7.35
N LYS A 210 -26.88 -6.05 -6.47
CA LYS A 210 -26.96 -7.49 -6.73
C LYS A 210 -28.22 -8.11 -6.09
#